data_24a4948b5dd4243e6e3aac9316e570fa
#
_entry.id   24a4948b5dd4243e6e3aac9316e570fa
#
_cell.length_a   1.000
_cell.length_b   1.000
_cell.length_c   1.000
_cell.angle_alpha   90.00
_cell.angle_beta   90.00
_cell.angle_gamma   90.00
#
_symmetry.space_group_name_H-M   'P 1'
#
loop_
_entity.id
_entity.type
_entity.pdbx_description
1 polymer ?
#
loop_
_entity_poly.entity_id
_entity_poly.type
_entity_poly.pdbx_seq_one_letter_code
_entity_poly.pdbx_strand_id
1 'polypeptide(L)'
;AASAATGASAKGAQRKRAAVLITAAAFGAGSVFALTRRPNDWDEYALPHDVSPQQFWSPPTRSQMIEALKQSSSRILRADGSLEQAKSLLMPSHEAVGHSPIPEVEHAYADVPEHDDDGFDLLIVGGGATGAGVVLDAATRGLKVALVERDDYGAGTSSKSTKLVHGGVRYLEKAVKQLDFEQYKMVKEALNERRNFLHIAPYLCSSLPILIPAYSWWLIPYYYAGTFLYDLIAGSQNMGRSYMVGRNKALEAFPMLRAHNLAGGVVYFDGQQDDTRMNIALVLTAIQHGAVAANHTEVVALNKTPAGGDDKPGRIIGARLRDMLTGEEFDVKAKGVVNATGPFCDALRKMDDPTSADIVSPSSGVH
;
A
#
# COMPACT_ATOMS: atom_id res chain seq x y z
N ALA A 1 -30.87 42.75 15.58
CA ALA A 1 -30.04 42.31 16.71
C ALA A 1 -29.37 40.93 16.44
N ALA A 2 -29.05 40.61 15.18
CA ALA A 2 -28.39 39.32 14.82
C ALA A 2 -27.17 39.50 13.93
N SER A 3 -26.47 40.64 14.00
CA SER A 3 -25.30 40.92 13.13
C SER A 3 -23.98 41.27 13.86
N ALA A 4 -23.89 41.01 15.16
CA ALA A 4 -22.71 41.41 15.95
C ALA A 4 -21.88 40.22 16.51
N ALA A 5 -22.27 38.97 16.28
CA ALA A 5 -21.61 37.81 16.92
C ALA A 5 -20.50 37.11 16.07
N THR A 6 -20.38 37.41 14.76
CA THR A 6 -19.41 36.74 13.89
C THR A 6 -18.05 37.42 13.76
N GLY A 7 -17.88 38.64 14.28
CA GLY A 7 -16.62 39.42 14.17
C GLY A 7 -15.58 39.13 15.26
N ALA A 8 -15.95 38.53 16.37
CA ALA A 8 -15.04 38.35 17.50
C ALA A 8 -14.16 37.08 17.42
N SER A 9 -14.61 36.06 16.72
CA SER A 9 -13.89 34.76 16.58
C SER A 9 -12.65 34.86 15.69
N ALA A 10 -12.74 35.56 14.56
CA ALA A 10 -11.63 35.67 13.61
C ALA A 10 -10.47 36.54 14.10
N LYS A 11 -10.72 37.57 14.90
CA LYS A 11 -9.68 38.44 15.49
C LYS A 11 -8.91 37.75 16.61
N GLY A 12 -9.51 36.81 17.33
CA GLY A 12 -8.88 36.02 18.38
C GLY A 12 -7.86 35.02 17.82
N ALA A 13 -8.15 34.39 16.68
CA ALA A 13 -7.25 33.44 16.03
C ALA A 13 -6.03 34.14 15.39
N GLN A 14 -6.23 35.33 14.82
CA GLN A 14 -5.13 36.11 14.24
C GLN A 14 -4.18 36.69 15.31
N ARG A 15 -4.68 37.09 16.49
CA ARG A 15 -3.84 37.52 17.57
C ARG A 15 -2.99 36.42 18.22
N LYS A 16 -3.51 35.20 18.28
CA LYS A 16 -2.73 34.04 18.75
C LYS A 16 -1.62 33.64 17.76
N ARG A 17 -1.83 33.80 16.45
CA ARG A 17 -0.78 33.60 15.45
C ARG A 17 0.30 34.65 15.45
N ALA A 18 -0.03 35.90 15.72
CA ALA A 18 0.94 37.01 15.87
C ALA A 18 1.79 36.89 17.14
N ALA A 19 1.22 36.44 18.25
CA ALA A 19 1.95 36.26 19.52
C ALA A 19 3.01 35.14 19.43
N VAL A 20 2.76 34.08 18.64
CA VAL A 20 3.72 32.98 18.41
C VAL A 20 4.88 33.42 17.51
N LEU A 21 4.66 34.34 16.57
CA LEU A 21 5.70 34.88 15.69
C LEU A 21 6.61 35.89 16.38
N ILE A 22 6.11 36.65 17.34
CA ILE A 22 6.89 37.67 18.06
C ILE A 22 7.81 37.04 19.12
N THR A 23 7.40 35.90 19.72
CA THR A 23 8.25 35.19 20.71
C THR A 23 9.41 34.44 20.03
N ALA A 24 9.31 34.08 18.76
CA ALA A 24 10.39 33.44 18.02
C ALA A 24 11.50 34.42 17.58
N ALA A 25 11.21 35.71 17.50
CA ALA A 25 12.17 36.76 17.11
C ALA A 25 12.98 37.32 18.25
N ALA A 26 12.59 37.09 19.52
CA ALA A 26 13.21 37.71 20.70
C ALA A 26 14.28 36.83 21.37
N PHE A 27 14.46 35.61 20.99
CA PHE A 27 15.54 34.75 21.49
C PHE A 27 16.48 34.38 20.32
N GLY A 28 17.69 34.92 20.43
CA GLY A 28 18.77 34.71 19.47
C GLY A 28 19.01 33.23 19.15
N ALA A 29 19.65 32.98 18.03
CA ALA A 29 19.85 31.68 17.32
C ALA A 29 20.48 30.58 18.19
N GLY A 30 19.84 30.21 19.25
CA GLY A 30 20.17 29.16 20.20
C GLY A 30 18.92 28.57 20.81
N SER A 31 18.39 27.55 20.19
CA SER A 31 17.61 26.53 20.87
C SER A 31 16.34 26.92 21.60
N VAL A 32 15.28 27.27 20.93
CA VAL A 32 13.94 26.93 21.41
C VAL A 32 13.14 26.40 20.21
N PHE A 33 13.30 25.14 19.87
CA PHE A 33 12.25 24.42 19.17
C PHE A 33 11.15 24.20 20.20
N ALA A 34 10.23 25.15 20.32
CA ALA A 34 8.92 24.82 20.81
C ALA A 34 8.39 23.68 19.92
N LEU A 35 8.21 22.54 20.54
CA LEU A 35 7.38 21.47 19.99
C LEU A 35 6.00 22.08 19.74
N THR A 36 5.81 22.70 18.58
CA THR A 36 4.48 22.93 18.08
C THR A 36 3.97 21.53 17.74
N ARG A 37 3.37 20.88 18.76
CA ARG A 37 2.40 19.84 18.50
C ARG A 37 1.48 20.43 17.44
N ARG A 38 1.53 19.90 16.22
CA ARG A 38 0.38 20.00 15.34
C ARG A 38 -0.77 19.46 16.19
N PRO A 39 -1.93 20.10 16.24
CA PRO A 39 -3.13 19.45 16.73
C PRO A 39 -3.14 18.08 16.06
N ASN A 40 -3.38 17.04 16.81
CA ASN A 40 -3.59 15.73 16.21
C ASN A 40 -4.73 15.93 15.23
N ASP A 41 -4.46 15.86 13.91
CA ASP A 41 -5.47 15.94 12.86
C ASP A 41 -6.42 14.71 12.90
N TRP A 42 -6.32 13.91 13.96
CA TRP A 42 -7.18 12.75 14.21
C TRP A 42 -8.65 13.11 14.41
N ASP A 43 -8.94 14.32 14.90
CA ASP A 43 -10.31 14.80 15.08
C ASP A 43 -11.00 15.09 13.72
N GLU A 44 -10.23 15.30 12.65
CA GLU A 44 -10.76 15.51 11.29
C GLU A 44 -11.21 14.19 10.64
N TYR A 45 -10.75 13.05 11.14
CA TYR A 45 -11.10 11.71 10.68
C TYR A 45 -11.99 10.94 11.68
N ALA A 46 -12.51 11.62 12.69
CA ALA A 46 -13.53 11.03 13.55
C ALA A 46 -14.73 10.61 12.68
N LEU A 47 -15.03 9.32 12.69
CA LEU A 47 -16.21 8.80 12.02
C LEU A 47 -17.42 9.60 12.53
N PRO A 48 -18.37 10.04 11.67
CA PRO A 48 -19.58 10.68 12.10
C PRO A 48 -20.24 9.83 13.17
N HIS A 49 -20.54 10.42 14.32
CA HIS A 49 -21.15 9.72 15.47
C HIS A 49 -22.54 9.14 15.19
N ASP A 50 -23.13 9.45 14.03
CA ASP A 50 -24.48 9.06 13.61
C ASP A 50 -24.54 7.93 12.58
N VAL A 51 -23.44 7.20 12.32
CA VAL A 51 -23.48 6.05 11.40
C VAL A 51 -24.20 4.89 12.08
N SER A 52 -25.43 4.61 11.68
CA SER A 52 -26.18 3.47 12.21
C SER A 52 -25.45 2.14 11.88
N PRO A 53 -25.47 1.13 12.75
CA PRO A 53 -24.84 -0.17 12.49
C PRO A 53 -25.28 -0.85 11.18
N GLN A 54 -26.41 -0.47 10.62
CA GLN A 54 -26.98 -0.98 9.37
C GLN A 54 -26.26 -0.43 8.11
N GLN A 55 -25.41 0.60 8.25
CA GLN A 55 -24.65 1.20 7.13
C GLN A 55 -23.24 0.61 6.97
N PHE A 56 -22.82 -0.29 7.86
CA PHE A 56 -21.53 -0.94 7.70
C PHE A 56 -21.58 -1.97 6.57
N TRP A 57 -20.76 -1.75 5.56
CA TRP A 57 -20.54 -2.74 4.51
C TRP A 57 -19.96 -4.02 5.11
N SER A 58 -20.53 -5.18 4.71
CA SER A 58 -20.04 -6.50 5.09
C SER A 58 -19.48 -7.19 3.84
N PRO A 59 -18.23 -7.66 3.87
CA PRO A 59 -17.65 -8.37 2.72
C PRO A 59 -18.44 -9.66 2.45
N PRO A 60 -18.53 -10.11 1.18
CA PRO A 60 -19.06 -11.41 0.85
C PRO A 60 -18.32 -12.51 1.58
N THR A 61 -19.01 -13.59 1.90
CA THR A 61 -18.41 -14.76 2.55
C THR A 61 -17.41 -15.44 1.61
N ARG A 62 -16.43 -16.18 2.17
CA ARG A 62 -15.48 -16.96 1.37
C ARG A 62 -16.20 -17.93 0.41
N SER A 63 -17.28 -18.58 0.86
CA SER A 63 -18.06 -19.49 0.01
C SER A 63 -18.67 -18.77 -1.20
N GLN A 64 -19.18 -17.55 -1.01
CA GLN A 64 -19.68 -16.74 -2.14
C GLN A 64 -18.54 -16.34 -3.09
N MET A 65 -17.34 -16.07 -2.59
CA MET A 65 -16.18 -15.77 -3.42
C MET A 65 -15.73 -16.99 -4.23
N ILE A 66 -15.68 -18.18 -3.62
CA ILE A 66 -15.38 -19.43 -4.33
C ILE A 66 -16.43 -19.72 -5.41
N GLU A 67 -17.69 -19.52 -5.10
CA GLU A 67 -18.76 -19.71 -6.11
C GLU A 67 -18.63 -18.72 -7.27
N ALA A 68 -18.30 -17.45 -7.00
CA ALA A 68 -18.04 -16.44 -8.04
C ALA A 68 -16.83 -16.82 -8.94
N LEU A 69 -15.78 -17.44 -8.38
CA LEU A 69 -14.65 -17.96 -9.14
C LEU A 69 -15.10 -19.10 -10.07
N LYS A 70 -15.87 -20.05 -9.56
CA LYS A 70 -16.38 -21.20 -10.34
C LYS A 70 -17.32 -20.76 -11.48
N GLN A 71 -18.16 -19.77 -11.24
CA GLN A 71 -19.08 -19.24 -12.26
C GLN A 71 -18.36 -18.66 -13.48
N SER A 72 -17.12 -18.20 -13.34
CA SER A 72 -16.33 -17.71 -14.48
C SER A 72 -16.03 -18.82 -15.51
N SER A 73 -15.99 -20.09 -15.10
CA SER A 73 -15.76 -21.23 -15.99
C SER A 73 -17.03 -21.92 -16.46
N SER A 74 -18.12 -21.86 -15.68
CA SER A 74 -19.35 -22.62 -15.95
C SER A 74 -20.21 -22.03 -17.07
N ARG A 75 -19.98 -20.79 -17.49
CA ARG A 75 -20.68 -20.14 -18.61
C ARG A 75 -20.40 -20.74 -19.99
N ILE A 76 -19.43 -21.67 -20.11
CA ILE A 76 -19.23 -22.42 -21.36
C ILE A 76 -20.36 -23.41 -21.62
N LEU A 77 -21.13 -23.79 -20.60
CA LEU A 77 -22.12 -24.89 -20.69
C LEU A 77 -23.59 -24.48 -20.60
N ARG A 78 -23.93 -23.21 -20.40
CA ARG A 78 -25.32 -22.77 -20.28
C ARG A 78 -25.60 -21.54 -21.11
N ALA A 79 -26.07 -21.75 -22.31
CA ALA A 79 -26.66 -20.74 -23.20
C ALA A 79 -28.12 -20.51 -22.85
N ASP A 80 -28.48 -20.27 -21.58
CA ASP A 80 -29.83 -19.89 -21.16
C ASP A 80 -29.82 -18.75 -20.15
N GLY A 81 -30.00 -17.59 -20.59
CA GLY A 81 -30.77 -16.41 -20.14
C GLY A 81 -30.80 -15.95 -18.67
N SER A 82 -30.10 -16.53 -17.68
CA SER A 82 -30.25 -16.16 -16.26
C SER A 82 -29.12 -15.31 -15.69
N LEU A 83 -28.81 -14.19 -16.34
CA LEU A 83 -27.68 -13.31 -16.03
C LEU A 83 -27.97 -12.17 -15.03
N GLU A 84 -29.25 -11.90 -14.72
CA GLU A 84 -29.60 -10.70 -13.93
C GLU A 84 -29.39 -10.83 -12.41
N GLN A 85 -29.42 -12.02 -11.84
CA GLN A 85 -29.32 -12.19 -10.39
C GLN A 85 -27.92 -12.04 -9.82
N ALA A 86 -26.86 -12.32 -10.57
CA ALA A 86 -25.50 -12.18 -10.07
C ALA A 86 -25.01 -10.71 -10.04
N LYS A 87 -25.53 -9.85 -10.92
CA LYS A 87 -25.22 -8.42 -10.95
C LYS A 87 -25.77 -7.68 -9.72
N SER A 88 -26.91 -8.10 -9.20
CA SER A 88 -27.56 -7.43 -8.06
C SER A 88 -26.90 -7.74 -6.70
N LEU A 89 -26.15 -8.85 -6.60
CA LEU A 89 -25.47 -9.26 -5.38
C LEU A 89 -24.04 -8.69 -5.24
N LEU A 90 -23.43 -8.24 -6.34
CA LEU A 90 -22.02 -7.78 -6.36
C LEU A 90 -21.86 -6.26 -6.51
N MET A 91 -22.92 -5.52 -6.81
CA MET A 91 -22.88 -4.06 -6.95
C MET A 91 -23.90 -3.40 -6.03
N PRO A 92 -23.51 -2.80 -4.89
CA PRO A 92 -24.32 -1.73 -4.32
C PRO A 92 -24.35 -0.59 -5.34
N SER A 93 -25.57 -0.07 -5.63
CA SER A 93 -25.77 1.02 -6.56
C SER A 93 -24.84 2.20 -6.27
N HIS A 94 -24.17 2.71 -7.30
CA HIS A 94 -23.18 3.81 -7.25
C HIS A 94 -23.74 5.18 -6.79
N GLU A 95 -24.95 5.27 -6.27
CA GLU A 95 -25.59 6.54 -5.93
C GLU A 95 -25.26 7.10 -4.54
N ALA A 96 -24.46 6.43 -3.72
CA ALA A 96 -24.28 6.79 -2.32
C ALA A 96 -22.97 7.47 -1.92
N VAL A 97 -21.99 7.67 -2.82
CA VAL A 97 -20.73 8.33 -2.46
C VAL A 97 -20.42 9.42 -3.48
N GLY A 98 -20.67 10.68 -3.09
CA GLY A 98 -20.32 11.86 -3.87
C GLY A 98 -18.80 12.02 -3.97
N HIS A 99 -18.20 11.46 -4.98
CA HIS A 99 -16.82 11.75 -5.37
C HIS A 99 -16.81 12.69 -6.57
N SER A 100 -15.97 13.73 -6.48
CA SER A 100 -15.63 14.56 -7.62
C SER A 100 -15.18 13.70 -8.80
N PRO A 101 -15.60 14.01 -10.02
CA PRO A 101 -15.20 13.22 -11.19
C PRO A 101 -13.68 13.26 -11.35
N ILE A 102 -13.08 12.08 -11.40
CA ILE A 102 -11.72 11.91 -11.90
C ILE A 102 -11.72 12.39 -13.36
N PRO A 103 -10.75 13.20 -13.82
CA PRO A 103 -10.72 13.62 -15.20
C PRO A 103 -10.80 12.41 -16.13
N GLU A 104 -11.74 12.42 -17.05
CA GLU A 104 -11.85 11.42 -18.11
C GLU A 104 -10.52 11.32 -18.86
N VAL A 105 -9.84 10.20 -18.72
CA VAL A 105 -8.78 9.79 -19.63
C VAL A 105 -9.48 9.20 -20.86
N GLU A 106 -9.91 10.09 -21.75
CA GLU A 106 -10.31 9.68 -23.08
C GLU A 106 -9.07 9.12 -23.81
N HIS A 107 -9.27 7.98 -24.47
CA HIS A 107 -8.45 7.38 -25.51
C HIS A 107 -7.22 6.58 -25.14
N ALA A 108 -7.45 5.25 -24.97
CA ALA A 108 -6.50 4.24 -25.46
C ALA A 108 -7.13 2.85 -25.74
N TYR A 109 -8.46 2.72 -25.86
CA TYR A 109 -9.10 1.41 -26.01
C TYR A 109 -10.03 1.30 -27.24
N ALA A 110 -9.71 2.02 -28.33
CA ALA A 110 -10.57 2.05 -29.51
C ALA A 110 -10.58 0.76 -30.38
N ASP A 111 -9.68 -0.20 -30.13
CA ASP A 111 -9.55 -1.41 -30.97
C ASP A 111 -9.35 -2.70 -30.17
N VAL A 112 -10.11 -2.90 -29.07
CA VAL A 112 -10.21 -4.23 -28.46
C VAL A 112 -11.37 -4.94 -29.13
N PRO A 113 -11.14 -6.07 -29.85
CA PRO A 113 -12.23 -6.86 -30.43
C PRO A 113 -13.22 -7.24 -29.34
N GLU A 114 -14.52 -7.18 -29.65
CA GLU A 114 -15.60 -7.75 -28.83
C GLU A 114 -15.24 -9.20 -28.48
N HIS A 115 -14.72 -9.39 -27.27
CA HIS A 115 -14.39 -10.71 -26.77
C HIS A 115 -15.52 -11.22 -25.87
N ASP A 116 -15.89 -12.48 -26.08
CA ASP A 116 -16.72 -13.30 -25.22
C ASP A 116 -16.56 -12.90 -23.74
N ASP A 117 -17.64 -12.42 -23.15
CA ASP A 117 -17.70 -11.74 -21.84
C ASP A 117 -17.57 -12.72 -20.65
N ASP A 118 -16.98 -13.88 -20.87
CA ASP A 118 -17.03 -15.07 -20.02
C ASP A 118 -15.78 -15.32 -19.16
N GLY A 119 -15.22 -14.33 -18.47
CA GLY A 119 -14.07 -14.56 -17.59
C GLY A 119 -13.66 -13.31 -16.82
N PHE A 120 -12.58 -13.43 -16.07
CA PHE A 120 -11.91 -12.28 -15.48
C PHE A 120 -10.98 -11.62 -16.51
N ASP A 121 -10.80 -10.32 -16.41
CA ASP A 121 -9.75 -9.63 -17.15
C ASP A 121 -8.38 -10.04 -16.63
N LEU A 122 -8.24 -10.08 -15.30
CA LEU A 122 -7.02 -10.50 -14.62
C LEU A 122 -7.31 -11.48 -13.48
N LEU A 123 -6.49 -12.54 -13.42
CA LEU A 123 -6.34 -13.39 -12.23
C LEU A 123 -5.01 -13.06 -11.56
N ILE A 124 -5.07 -12.53 -10.36
CA ILE A 124 -3.89 -12.19 -9.56
C ILE A 124 -3.61 -13.36 -8.62
N VAL A 125 -2.39 -13.90 -8.67
CA VAL A 125 -1.95 -15.04 -7.87
C VAL A 125 -0.99 -14.55 -6.80
N GLY A 126 -1.40 -14.69 -5.53
CA GLY A 126 -0.67 -14.26 -4.35
C GLY A 126 -1.30 -13.03 -3.68
N GLY A 127 -1.79 -13.20 -2.46
CA GLY A 127 -2.48 -12.18 -1.65
C GLY A 127 -1.55 -11.40 -0.71
N GLY A 128 -0.28 -11.25 -1.07
CA GLY A 128 0.66 -10.36 -0.38
C GLY A 128 0.50 -8.90 -0.80
N ALA A 129 1.39 -8.01 -0.33
CA ALA A 129 1.32 -6.58 -0.60
C ALA A 129 1.27 -6.23 -2.08
N THR A 130 2.03 -6.95 -2.91
CA THR A 130 2.03 -6.75 -4.38
C THR A 130 0.67 -7.11 -4.98
N GLY A 131 0.15 -8.31 -4.68
CA GLY A 131 -1.13 -8.75 -5.23
C GLY A 131 -2.30 -7.93 -4.71
N ALA A 132 -2.29 -7.54 -3.43
CA ALA A 132 -3.29 -6.64 -2.84
C ALA A 132 -3.31 -5.26 -3.51
N GLY A 133 -2.14 -4.70 -3.82
CA GLY A 133 -2.03 -3.45 -4.57
C GLY A 133 -2.53 -3.58 -6.01
N VAL A 134 -2.12 -4.65 -6.72
CA VAL A 134 -2.53 -4.90 -8.11
C VAL A 134 -4.03 -5.11 -8.23
N VAL A 135 -4.64 -5.92 -7.33
CA VAL A 135 -6.09 -6.18 -7.40
C VAL A 135 -6.90 -4.92 -7.11
N LEU A 136 -6.44 -4.08 -6.18
CA LEU A 136 -7.11 -2.81 -5.87
C LEU A 136 -7.01 -1.84 -7.06
N ASP A 137 -5.81 -1.62 -7.59
CA ASP A 137 -5.61 -0.72 -8.73
C ASP A 137 -6.43 -1.18 -9.95
N ALA A 138 -6.42 -2.47 -10.26
CA ALA A 138 -7.19 -3.02 -11.36
C ALA A 138 -8.72 -2.90 -11.15
N ALA A 139 -9.22 -3.19 -9.93
CA ALA A 139 -10.63 -3.06 -9.61
C ALA A 139 -11.12 -1.60 -9.70
N THR A 140 -10.32 -0.64 -9.19
CA THR A 140 -10.65 0.80 -9.26
C THR A 140 -10.63 1.34 -10.70
N ARG A 141 -9.93 0.67 -11.62
CA ARG A 141 -9.97 0.97 -13.06
C ARG A 141 -11.15 0.31 -13.77
N GLY A 142 -12.03 -0.40 -13.07
CA GLY A 142 -13.20 -1.05 -13.63
C GLY A 142 -12.93 -2.40 -14.29
N LEU A 143 -11.74 -3.00 -14.11
CA LEU A 143 -11.46 -4.33 -14.59
C LEU A 143 -12.16 -5.39 -13.74
N LYS A 144 -12.63 -6.48 -14.38
CA LYS A 144 -13.17 -7.65 -13.71
C LYS A 144 -12.02 -8.54 -13.24
N VAL A 145 -11.72 -8.49 -11.93
CA VAL A 145 -10.50 -9.08 -11.39
C VAL A 145 -10.77 -10.11 -10.31
N ALA A 146 -9.90 -11.12 -10.25
CA ALA A 146 -9.87 -12.12 -9.19
C ALA A 146 -8.49 -12.15 -8.52
N LEU A 147 -8.47 -12.31 -7.19
CA LEU A 147 -7.28 -12.53 -6.38
C LEU A 147 -7.40 -13.88 -5.68
N VAL A 148 -6.37 -14.72 -5.80
CA VAL A 148 -6.29 -15.99 -5.08
C VAL A 148 -5.02 -16.06 -4.25
N GLU A 149 -5.15 -16.54 -3.01
CA GLU A 149 -4.06 -16.72 -2.06
C GLU A 149 -4.09 -18.14 -1.49
N ARG A 150 -2.96 -18.83 -1.55
CA ARG A 150 -2.86 -20.22 -1.10
C ARG A 150 -3.08 -20.38 0.41
N ASP A 151 -2.50 -19.47 1.20
CA ASP A 151 -2.62 -19.48 2.66
C ASP A 151 -3.66 -18.43 3.10
N ASP A 152 -3.26 -17.40 3.81
CA ASP A 152 -4.10 -16.26 4.14
C ASP A 152 -3.47 -14.96 3.61
N TYR A 153 -4.26 -13.91 3.49
CA TYR A 153 -3.78 -12.63 2.98
C TYR A 153 -2.63 -12.09 3.82
N GLY A 154 -1.51 -11.86 3.16
CA GLY A 154 -0.30 -11.37 3.80
C GLY A 154 0.49 -12.42 4.60
N ALA A 155 0.11 -13.70 4.61
CA ALA A 155 0.75 -14.75 5.42
C ALA A 155 2.26 -14.92 5.19
N GLY A 156 2.76 -14.57 4.01
CA GLY A 156 4.17 -14.62 3.64
C GLY A 156 4.99 -13.45 4.19
N THR A 157 5.85 -12.89 3.37
CA THR A 157 6.74 -11.77 3.70
C THR A 157 5.98 -10.51 4.11
N SER A 158 4.77 -10.31 3.58
CA SER A 158 3.99 -9.07 3.76
C SER A 158 3.47 -8.83 5.18
N SER A 159 3.45 -9.85 6.05
CA SER A 159 3.17 -9.70 7.49
C SER A 159 4.41 -9.76 8.37
N LYS A 160 5.58 -9.95 7.75
CA LYS A 160 6.86 -10.16 8.43
C LYS A 160 7.88 -9.08 8.07
N SER A 161 7.39 -7.89 7.75
CA SER A 161 8.23 -6.72 7.45
C SER A 161 8.76 -6.09 8.74
N THR A 162 9.72 -5.20 8.62
CA THR A 162 10.15 -4.34 9.74
C THR A 162 9.08 -3.34 10.16
N LYS A 163 7.93 -3.30 9.49
CA LYS A 163 6.83 -2.35 9.65
C LYS A 163 7.22 -0.90 9.38
N LEU A 164 8.39 -0.68 8.80
CA LEU A 164 8.88 0.63 8.41
C LEU A 164 8.47 0.95 6.97
N VAL A 165 7.91 2.14 6.79
CA VAL A 165 7.66 2.74 5.48
C VAL A 165 8.68 3.86 5.30
N HIS A 166 9.87 3.49 4.81
CA HIS A 166 11.01 4.41 4.76
C HIS A 166 11.25 4.94 3.34
N GLY A 167 11.65 6.21 3.26
CA GLY A 167 12.04 6.84 2.00
C GLY A 167 13.46 6.49 1.52
N GLY A 168 14.15 5.55 2.21
CA GLY A 168 15.44 5.05 1.75
C GLY A 168 16.63 5.95 2.02
N VAL A 169 16.78 6.50 3.24
CA VAL A 169 17.93 7.35 3.62
C VAL A 169 19.29 6.73 3.27
N ARG A 170 19.45 5.41 3.39
CA ARG A 170 20.69 4.69 3.01
C ARG A 170 20.93 4.68 1.50
N TYR A 171 19.88 4.63 0.69
CA TYR A 171 19.98 4.73 -0.76
C TYR A 171 20.33 6.14 -1.21
N LEU A 172 19.87 7.17 -0.46
CA LEU A 172 20.29 8.53 -0.68
C LEU A 172 21.79 8.71 -0.45
N GLU A 173 22.33 8.14 0.62
CA GLU A 173 23.78 8.15 0.88
C GLU A 173 24.55 7.53 -0.30
N LYS A 174 24.08 6.40 -0.83
CA LYS A 174 24.70 5.77 -2.01
C LYS A 174 24.56 6.64 -3.25
N ALA A 175 23.37 7.20 -3.50
CA ALA A 175 23.14 8.09 -4.64
C ALA A 175 24.10 9.28 -4.66
N VAL A 176 24.33 9.91 -3.50
CA VAL A 176 25.25 11.03 -3.37
C VAL A 176 26.71 10.60 -3.54
N LYS A 177 27.14 9.49 -2.89
CA LYS A 177 28.52 9.03 -2.94
C LYS A 177 28.92 8.48 -4.31
N GLN A 178 28.00 7.85 -5.02
CA GLN A 178 28.25 7.19 -6.30
C GLN A 178 27.76 8.02 -7.49
N LEU A 179 27.13 9.20 -7.25
CA LEU A 179 26.47 10.03 -8.26
C LEU A 179 25.46 9.23 -9.09
N ASP A 180 24.75 8.30 -8.43
CA ASP A 180 23.78 7.41 -9.06
C ASP A 180 22.39 8.06 -9.08
N PHE A 181 21.98 8.51 -10.27
CA PHE A 181 20.72 9.22 -10.47
C PHE A 181 19.50 8.28 -10.36
N GLU A 182 19.65 6.99 -10.67
CA GLU A 182 18.54 6.04 -10.53
C GLU A 182 18.22 5.77 -9.06
N GLN A 183 19.24 5.68 -8.21
CA GLN A 183 19.06 5.62 -6.75
C GLN A 183 18.36 6.88 -6.22
N TYR A 184 18.68 8.05 -6.74
CA TYR A 184 18.00 9.30 -6.36
C TYR A 184 16.52 9.29 -6.75
N LYS A 185 16.19 8.86 -7.98
CA LYS A 185 14.79 8.72 -8.44
C LYS A 185 14.00 7.77 -7.53
N MET A 186 14.59 6.62 -7.23
CA MET A 186 13.98 5.64 -6.34
C MET A 186 13.68 6.21 -4.95
N VAL A 187 14.60 7.00 -4.36
CA VAL A 187 14.36 7.67 -3.08
C VAL A 187 13.21 8.66 -3.18
N LYS A 188 13.16 9.46 -4.24
CA LYS A 188 12.08 10.43 -4.46
C LYS A 188 10.71 9.75 -4.60
N GLU A 189 10.65 8.64 -5.33
CA GLU A 189 9.45 7.83 -5.48
C GLU A 189 9.02 7.20 -4.14
N ALA A 190 9.96 6.60 -3.41
CA ALA A 190 9.71 6.02 -2.09
C ALA A 190 9.17 7.06 -1.08
N LEU A 191 9.67 8.29 -1.11
CA LEU A 191 9.16 9.40 -0.28
C LEU A 191 7.72 9.77 -0.65
N ASN A 192 7.40 9.76 -1.94
CA ASN A 192 6.06 9.99 -2.46
C ASN A 192 5.09 8.90 -1.96
N GLU A 193 5.46 7.64 -2.16
CA GLU A 193 4.64 6.50 -1.75
C GLU A 193 4.46 6.45 -0.23
N ARG A 194 5.51 6.78 0.55
CA ARG A 194 5.39 6.91 2.00
C ARG A 194 4.32 7.92 2.40
N ARG A 195 4.28 9.09 1.73
CA ARG A 195 3.23 10.08 1.97
C ARG A 195 1.85 9.54 1.60
N ASN A 196 1.73 8.85 0.46
CA ASN A 196 0.48 8.25 0.03
C ASN A 196 -0.05 7.28 1.08
N PHE A 197 0.80 6.39 1.61
CA PHE A 197 0.43 5.45 2.68
C PHE A 197 -0.14 6.16 3.92
N LEU A 198 0.54 7.19 4.38
CA LEU A 198 0.11 7.97 5.54
C LEU A 198 -1.19 8.73 5.30
N HIS A 199 -1.45 9.10 4.06
CA HIS A 199 -2.66 9.84 3.70
C HIS A 199 -3.87 8.94 3.50
N ILE A 200 -3.70 7.80 2.81
CA ILE A 200 -4.82 6.88 2.50
C ILE A 200 -5.27 6.05 3.70
N ALA A 201 -4.36 5.77 4.65
CA ALA A 201 -4.65 4.94 5.82
C ALA A 201 -4.01 5.51 7.10
N PRO A 202 -4.40 6.73 7.53
CA PRO A 202 -3.80 7.39 8.69
C PRO A 202 -4.01 6.63 10.01
N TYR A 203 -5.01 5.76 10.06
CA TYR A 203 -5.31 4.89 11.21
C TYR A 203 -4.42 3.63 11.28
N LEU A 204 -3.71 3.28 10.19
CA LEU A 204 -2.77 2.16 10.13
C LEU A 204 -1.31 2.61 10.04
N CYS A 205 -1.08 3.88 9.76
CA CYS A 205 0.24 4.44 9.52
C CYS A 205 0.51 5.61 10.47
N SER A 206 1.75 5.73 10.92
CA SER A 206 2.18 6.82 11.79
C SER A 206 3.59 7.30 11.46
N SER A 207 3.92 8.50 11.92
CA SER A 207 5.29 9.02 11.88
C SER A 207 6.11 8.41 13.00
N LEU A 208 7.28 7.88 12.68
CA LEU A 208 8.21 7.27 13.61
C LEU A 208 9.50 8.07 13.68
N PRO A 209 9.88 8.64 14.85
CA PRO A 209 11.19 9.21 15.05
C PRO A 209 12.24 8.10 15.16
N ILE A 210 13.30 8.21 14.37
CA ILE A 210 14.40 7.24 14.32
C ILE A 210 15.67 7.93 14.79
N LEU A 211 16.33 7.36 15.80
CA LEU A 211 17.59 7.87 16.32
C LEU A 211 18.78 7.16 15.67
N ILE A 212 19.70 7.93 15.12
CA ILE A 212 21.02 7.46 14.68
C ILE A 212 22.03 7.81 15.79
N PRO A 213 22.52 6.84 16.59
CA PRO A 213 23.49 7.13 17.65
C PRO A 213 24.87 7.44 17.06
N ALA A 214 25.54 8.43 17.62
CA ALA A 214 26.89 8.83 17.23
C ALA A 214 27.86 8.59 18.38
N TYR A 215 28.86 7.75 18.14
CA TYR A 215 29.92 7.40 19.11
C TYR A 215 31.19 8.24 18.93
N SER A 216 31.15 9.23 18.04
CA SER A 216 32.17 10.25 17.86
C SER A 216 31.49 11.57 17.56
N TRP A 217 31.98 12.66 18.15
CA TRP A 217 31.36 13.98 18.05
C TRP A 217 31.24 14.50 16.61
N TRP A 218 32.21 14.18 15.73
CA TRP A 218 32.23 14.61 14.34
C TRP A 218 31.19 13.86 13.46
N LEU A 219 30.68 12.70 13.90
CA LEU A 219 29.61 11.96 13.22
C LEU A 219 28.27 12.69 13.33
N ILE A 220 28.05 13.49 14.36
CA ILE A 220 26.80 14.22 14.55
C ILE A 220 26.54 15.20 13.40
N PRO A 221 27.45 16.15 13.08
CA PRO A 221 27.25 17.03 11.92
C PRO A 221 27.20 16.27 10.59
N TYR A 222 27.93 15.19 10.44
CA TYR A 222 27.90 14.36 9.24
C TYR A 222 26.52 13.72 9.02
N TYR A 223 25.97 13.05 10.05
CA TYR A 223 24.64 12.45 9.96
C TYR A 223 23.56 13.51 9.83
N TYR A 224 23.71 14.64 10.52
CA TYR A 224 22.77 15.73 10.39
C TYR A 224 22.72 16.32 8.98
N ALA A 225 23.84 16.50 8.34
CA ALA A 225 23.90 16.94 6.95
C ALA A 225 23.18 15.96 6.00
N GLY A 226 23.38 14.65 6.21
CA GLY A 226 22.71 13.61 5.44
C GLY A 226 21.18 13.61 5.65
N THR A 227 20.73 13.66 6.89
CA THR A 227 19.28 13.70 7.20
C THR A 227 18.64 15.03 6.83
N PHE A 228 19.35 16.15 6.91
CA PHE A 228 18.89 17.44 6.43
C PHE A 228 18.68 17.43 4.89
N LEU A 229 19.61 16.82 4.15
CA LEU A 229 19.44 16.63 2.70
C LEU A 229 18.23 15.73 2.40
N TYR A 230 18.01 14.70 3.20
CA TYR A 230 16.82 13.85 3.11
C TYR A 230 15.53 14.63 3.34
N ASP A 231 15.49 15.49 4.37
CA ASP A 231 14.36 16.39 4.64
C ASP A 231 14.11 17.36 3.48
N LEU A 232 15.18 17.89 2.88
CA LEU A 232 15.09 18.80 1.74
C LEU A 232 14.50 18.12 0.49
N ILE A 233 14.93 16.89 0.21
CA ILE A 233 14.41 16.09 -0.92
C ILE A 233 12.95 15.70 -0.67
N ALA A 234 12.58 15.38 0.56
CA ALA A 234 11.21 15.12 0.94
C ALA A 234 10.30 16.36 0.74
N GLY A 235 10.82 17.57 0.90
CA GLY A 235 10.11 18.82 0.66
C GLY A 235 8.77 18.88 1.40
N SER A 236 7.66 19.02 0.66
CA SER A 236 6.29 19.02 1.23
C SER A 236 5.85 17.66 1.79
N GLN A 237 6.58 16.59 1.51
CA GLN A 237 6.31 15.22 1.96
C GLN A 237 7.06 14.89 3.27
N ASN A 238 7.78 15.87 3.83
CA ASN A 238 8.53 15.71 5.06
C ASN A 238 7.58 15.57 6.25
N MET A 239 7.80 14.53 7.07
CA MET A 239 6.98 14.20 8.25
C MET A 239 7.43 14.92 9.52
N GLY A 240 8.66 15.43 9.52
CA GLY A 240 9.27 16.17 10.62
C GLY A 240 10.69 16.56 10.26
N ARG A 241 11.19 17.64 10.88
CA ARG A 241 12.57 18.08 10.63
C ARG A 241 13.55 17.28 11.48
N SER A 242 14.63 16.87 10.88
CA SER A 242 15.75 16.23 11.58
C SER A 242 16.36 17.18 12.61
N TYR A 243 16.79 16.63 13.75
CA TYR A 243 17.44 17.41 14.81
C TYR A 243 18.50 16.59 15.54
N MET A 244 19.43 17.30 16.18
CA MET A 244 20.50 16.70 16.96
C MET A 244 20.08 16.53 18.42
N VAL A 245 20.52 15.45 19.06
CA VAL A 245 20.32 15.18 20.48
C VAL A 245 21.66 14.92 21.16
N GLY A 246 21.82 15.48 22.38
CA GLY A 246 22.96 15.16 23.20
C GLY A 246 22.87 13.77 23.85
N ARG A 247 23.99 13.32 24.44
CA ARG A 247 24.15 12.01 25.06
C ARG A 247 23.00 11.65 26.03
N ASN A 248 22.66 12.56 26.95
CA ASN A 248 21.65 12.28 27.99
C ASN A 248 20.26 12.03 27.38
N LYS A 249 19.83 12.89 26.45
CA LYS A 249 18.57 12.72 25.74
C LYS A 249 18.53 11.46 24.86
N ALA A 250 19.67 11.09 24.27
CA ALA A 250 19.77 9.85 23.50
C ALA A 250 19.60 8.61 24.40
N LEU A 251 20.21 8.61 25.59
CA LEU A 251 20.06 7.51 26.57
C LEU A 251 18.69 7.50 27.24
N GLU A 252 18.07 8.67 27.45
CA GLU A 252 16.69 8.76 27.96
C GLU A 252 15.70 8.13 26.95
N ALA A 253 15.85 8.45 25.66
CA ALA A 253 15.01 7.89 24.61
C ALA A 253 15.28 6.39 24.34
N PHE A 254 16.53 5.95 24.45
CA PHE A 254 16.97 4.58 24.21
C PHE A 254 17.95 4.11 25.29
N PRO A 255 17.47 3.64 26.44
CA PRO A 255 18.32 3.18 27.56
C PRO A 255 19.22 2.01 27.22
N MET A 256 18.89 1.23 26.19
CA MET A 256 19.65 0.09 25.73
C MET A 256 20.90 0.44 24.93
N LEU A 257 21.11 1.71 24.59
CA LEU A 257 22.31 2.15 23.89
C LEU A 257 23.56 2.00 24.80
N ARG A 258 24.66 1.59 24.18
CA ARG A 258 25.96 1.57 24.88
C ARG A 258 26.35 3.00 25.29
N ALA A 259 26.36 3.29 26.59
CA ALA A 259 26.64 4.63 27.10
C ALA A 259 28.11 5.06 26.93
N HIS A 260 29.05 4.09 26.89
CA HIS A 260 30.48 4.37 26.73
C HIS A 260 30.78 4.99 25.35
N ASN A 261 31.45 6.13 25.33
CA ASN A 261 31.79 6.91 24.14
C ASN A 261 30.59 7.41 23.30
N LEU A 262 29.37 7.36 23.83
CA LEU A 262 28.23 7.96 23.13
C LEU A 262 28.36 9.49 23.22
N ALA A 263 28.49 10.16 22.07
CA ALA A 263 28.54 11.63 21.97
C ALA A 263 27.13 12.25 21.92
N GLY A 264 26.17 11.52 21.32
CA GLY A 264 24.81 11.97 21.10
C GLY A 264 24.20 11.24 19.91
N GLY A 265 23.36 11.92 19.15
CA GLY A 265 22.77 11.34 17.94
C GLY A 265 22.02 12.36 17.10
N VAL A 266 21.47 11.88 16.02
CA VAL A 266 20.58 12.62 15.13
C VAL A 266 19.25 11.89 15.05
N VAL A 267 18.15 12.62 15.21
CA VAL A 267 16.80 12.09 15.02
C VAL A 267 16.28 12.58 13.68
N TYR A 268 15.72 11.65 12.89
CA TYR A 268 14.99 11.95 11.68
C TYR A 268 13.65 11.18 11.70
N PHE A 269 12.77 11.45 10.76
CA PHE A 269 11.43 10.88 10.75
C PHE A 269 11.22 10.01 9.52
N ASP A 270 10.63 8.84 9.75
CA ASP A 270 10.15 7.94 8.71
C ASP A 270 8.74 7.43 9.03
N GLY A 271 8.13 6.66 8.13
CA GLY A 271 6.82 6.07 8.34
C GLY A 271 6.88 4.73 9.04
N GLN A 272 5.84 4.42 9.78
CA GLN A 272 5.56 3.09 10.34
C GLN A 272 4.14 2.69 9.96
N GLN A 273 3.90 1.39 9.73
CA GLN A 273 2.59 0.83 9.40
C GLN A 273 2.33 -0.46 10.16
N ASP A 274 1.05 -0.82 10.28
CA ASP A 274 0.64 -2.20 10.55
C ASP A 274 0.54 -2.92 9.20
N ASP A 275 1.57 -3.68 8.83
CA ASP A 275 1.72 -4.30 7.51
C ASP A 275 0.61 -5.30 7.19
N THR A 276 0.25 -6.16 8.14
CA THR A 276 -0.80 -7.15 7.97
C THR A 276 -2.17 -6.50 7.79
N ARG A 277 -2.51 -5.53 8.64
CA ARG A 277 -3.78 -4.82 8.55
C ARG A 277 -3.87 -3.97 7.29
N MET A 278 -2.77 -3.34 6.87
CA MET A 278 -2.71 -2.62 5.61
C MET A 278 -2.99 -3.56 4.43
N ASN A 279 -2.36 -4.73 4.40
CA ASN A 279 -2.59 -5.72 3.36
C ASN A 279 -4.06 -6.17 3.29
N ILE A 280 -4.65 -6.50 4.44
CA ILE A 280 -6.07 -6.89 4.54
C ILE A 280 -6.97 -5.72 4.12
N ALA A 281 -6.68 -4.50 4.54
CA ALA A 281 -7.46 -3.32 4.16
C ALA A 281 -7.46 -3.10 2.64
N LEU A 282 -6.32 -3.28 1.96
CA LEU A 282 -6.23 -3.20 0.50
C LEU A 282 -7.12 -4.25 -0.18
N VAL A 283 -7.06 -5.52 0.28
CA VAL A 283 -7.90 -6.60 -0.28
C VAL A 283 -9.38 -6.32 -0.03
N LEU A 284 -9.78 -5.91 1.18
CA LEU A 284 -11.18 -5.59 1.48
C LEU A 284 -11.68 -4.40 0.65
N THR A 285 -10.84 -3.39 0.45
CA THR A 285 -11.17 -2.25 -0.42
C THR A 285 -11.34 -2.70 -1.87
N ALA A 286 -10.48 -3.61 -2.36
CA ALA A 286 -10.64 -4.17 -3.70
C ALA A 286 -11.95 -4.95 -3.85
N ILE A 287 -12.33 -5.74 -2.85
CA ILE A 287 -13.64 -6.44 -2.82
C ILE A 287 -14.79 -5.44 -2.84
N GLN A 288 -14.69 -4.34 -2.10
CA GLN A 288 -15.68 -3.27 -2.12
C GLN A 288 -15.83 -2.63 -3.51
N HIS A 289 -14.75 -2.62 -4.30
CA HIS A 289 -14.75 -2.20 -5.71
C HIS A 289 -15.10 -3.32 -6.69
N GLY A 290 -15.62 -4.46 -6.22
CA GLY A 290 -16.14 -5.54 -7.06
C GLY A 290 -15.12 -6.63 -7.40
N ALA A 291 -13.93 -6.62 -6.83
CA ALA A 291 -12.98 -7.72 -6.99
C ALA A 291 -13.49 -9.01 -6.29
N VAL A 292 -13.23 -10.16 -6.88
CA VAL A 292 -13.43 -11.46 -6.24
C VAL A 292 -12.12 -11.90 -5.60
N ALA A 293 -12.09 -12.13 -4.30
CA ALA A 293 -10.87 -12.53 -3.59
C ALA A 293 -11.11 -13.76 -2.70
N ALA A 294 -10.27 -14.77 -2.83
CA ALA A 294 -10.33 -16.00 -2.03
C ALA A 294 -8.97 -16.36 -1.45
N ASN A 295 -8.91 -16.52 -0.13
CA ASN A 295 -7.78 -17.12 0.57
C ASN A 295 -7.92 -18.66 0.59
N HIS A 296 -6.90 -19.35 1.07
CA HIS A 296 -6.82 -20.82 1.07
C HIS A 296 -7.19 -21.43 -0.31
N THR A 297 -6.72 -20.77 -1.38
CA THR A 297 -7.00 -21.16 -2.76
C THR A 297 -5.69 -21.15 -3.54
N GLU A 298 -5.21 -22.35 -3.90
CA GLU A 298 -3.92 -22.58 -4.57
C GLU A 298 -4.10 -22.67 -6.08
N VAL A 299 -3.19 -22.08 -6.84
CA VAL A 299 -3.05 -22.36 -8.28
C VAL A 299 -2.24 -23.64 -8.46
N VAL A 300 -2.86 -24.67 -9.03
CA VAL A 300 -2.21 -25.97 -9.25
C VAL A 300 -1.75 -26.17 -10.70
N ALA A 301 -2.33 -25.46 -11.65
CA ALA A 301 -1.92 -25.46 -13.05
C ALA A 301 -2.35 -24.17 -13.76
N LEU A 302 -1.69 -23.83 -14.86
CA LEU A 302 -2.11 -22.79 -15.78
C LEU A 302 -2.82 -23.41 -16.97
N ASN A 303 -4.02 -22.92 -17.30
CA ASN A 303 -4.79 -23.34 -18.44
C ASN A 303 -4.31 -22.60 -19.69
N LYS A 304 -4.04 -23.34 -20.78
CA LYS A 304 -3.51 -22.78 -22.02
C LYS A 304 -4.35 -23.21 -23.21
N THR A 305 -4.36 -22.37 -24.24
CA THR A 305 -4.83 -22.80 -25.57
C THR A 305 -3.88 -23.86 -26.12
N PRO A 306 -4.36 -24.75 -27.03
CA PRO A 306 -3.47 -25.62 -27.78
C PRO A 306 -2.37 -24.79 -28.47
N ALA A 307 -1.15 -25.34 -28.54
CA ALA A 307 -0.07 -24.74 -29.31
C ALA A 307 -0.51 -24.52 -30.77
N GLY A 308 -0.43 -23.30 -31.25
CA GLY A 308 -0.66 -22.99 -32.66
C GLY A 308 0.55 -23.44 -33.45
N GLY A 309 0.37 -24.32 -34.49
CA GLY A 309 1.41 -24.99 -35.23
C GLY A 309 2.75 -24.23 -35.34
N ASP A 310 3.82 -25.02 -35.52
CA ASP A 310 5.23 -24.59 -35.61
C ASP A 310 5.67 -23.55 -34.58
N ASP A 311 6.09 -24.03 -33.39
CA ASP A 311 6.85 -23.30 -32.33
C ASP A 311 6.16 -22.17 -31.55
N LYS A 312 4.85 -21.95 -31.66
CA LYS A 312 4.15 -20.98 -30.81
C LYS A 312 3.61 -21.62 -29.52
N PRO A 313 4.11 -21.28 -28.34
CA PRO A 313 3.54 -21.76 -27.08
C PRO A 313 2.07 -21.35 -26.96
N GLY A 314 1.24 -22.22 -26.38
CA GLY A 314 -0.16 -21.91 -26.12
C GLY A 314 -0.30 -20.67 -25.21
N ARG A 315 -1.31 -19.85 -25.51
CA ARG A 315 -1.62 -18.66 -24.69
C ARG A 315 -2.29 -19.07 -23.39
N ILE A 316 -1.90 -18.47 -22.27
CA ILE A 316 -2.58 -18.65 -20.97
C ILE A 316 -3.98 -18.04 -21.08
N ILE A 317 -4.99 -18.81 -20.69
CA ILE A 317 -6.42 -18.44 -20.70
C ILE A 317 -7.08 -18.57 -19.32
N GLY A 318 -6.30 -18.83 -18.28
CA GLY A 318 -6.76 -18.98 -16.90
C GLY A 318 -5.90 -19.93 -16.09
N ALA A 319 -6.46 -20.47 -15.02
CA ALA A 319 -5.76 -21.39 -14.14
C ALA A 319 -6.72 -22.42 -13.54
N ARG A 320 -6.16 -23.60 -13.18
CA ARG A 320 -6.82 -24.55 -12.29
C ARG A 320 -6.47 -24.23 -10.86
N LEU A 321 -7.49 -24.07 -10.05
CA LEU A 321 -7.41 -23.73 -8.64
C LEU A 321 -7.80 -24.95 -7.79
N ARG A 322 -7.23 -25.01 -6.60
CA ARG A 322 -7.60 -25.97 -5.55
C ARG A 322 -8.04 -25.20 -4.32
N ASP A 323 -9.25 -25.45 -3.83
CA ASP A 323 -9.68 -25.01 -2.52
C ASP A 323 -8.96 -25.86 -1.45
N MET A 324 -8.06 -25.25 -0.71
CA MET A 324 -7.23 -25.91 0.30
C MET A 324 -8.02 -26.38 1.52
N LEU A 325 -9.25 -25.88 1.73
CA LEU A 325 -10.11 -26.29 2.84
C LEU A 325 -10.95 -27.51 2.51
N THR A 326 -11.36 -27.67 1.26
CA THR A 326 -12.22 -28.79 0.80
C THR A 326 -11.48 -29.80 -0.05
N GLY A 327 -10.34 -29.44 -0.64
CA GLY A 327 -9.60 -30.22 -1.61
C GLY A 327 -10.21 -30.20 -3.01
N GLU A 328 -11.29 -29.48 -3.23
CA GLU A 328 -11.96 -29.40 -4.54
C GLU A 328 -11.11 -28.62 -5.54
N GLU A 329 -11.02 -29.13 -6.78
CA GLU A 329 -10.37 -28.45 -7.89
C GLU A 329 -11.40 -27.93 -8.89
N PHE A 330 -11.15 -26.73 -9.41
CA PHE A 330 -11.98 -26.09 -10.42
C PHE A 330 -11.16 -25.17 -11.31
N ASP A 331 -11.65 -24.91 -12.51
CA ASP A 331 -10.97 -24.02 -13.46
C ASP A 331 -11.53 -22.58 -13.36
N VAL A 332 -10.66 -21.60 -13.56
CA VAL A 332 -11.02 -20.17 -13.65
C VAL A 332 -10.48 -19.62 -14.96
N LYS A 333 -11.32 -18.91 -15.71
CA LYS A 333 -10.94 -18.21 -16.93
C LYS A 333 -10.47 -16.80 -16.64
N ALA A 334 -9.38 -16.42 -17.28
CA ALA A 334 -8.86 -15.04 -17.23
C ALA A 334 -8.12 -14.71 -18.53
N LYS A 335 -8.25 -13.45 -18.98
CA LYS A 335 -7.52 -12.95 -20.15
C LYS A 335 -6.02 -12.81 -19.87
N GLY A 336 -5.66 -12.58 -18.61
CA GLY A 336 -4.28 -12.50 -18.13
C GLY A 336 -4.12 -13.04 -16.71
N VAL A 337 -2.92 -13.56 -16.40
CA VAL A 337 -2.54 -14.03 -15.07
C VAL A 337 -1.37 -13.22 -14.57
N VAL A 338 -1.51 -12.60 -13.40
CA VAL A 338 -0.47 -11.83 -12.75
C VAL A 338 0.18 -12.67 -11.66
N ASN A 339 1.48 -12.89 -11.78
CA ASN A 339 2.26 -13.59 -10.77
C ASN A 339 2.74 -12.61 -9.68
N ALA A 340 2.08 -12.63 -8.51
CA ALA A 340 2.40 -11.84 -7.34
C ALA A 340 2.80 -12.72 -6.14
N THR A 341 3.36 -13.92 -6.40
CA THR A 341 3.66 -14.94 -5.39
C THR A 341 4.96 -14.70 -4.62
N GLY A 342 5.56 -13.52 -4.79
CA GLY A 342 6.75 -13.09 -4.04
C GLY A 342 7.93 -14.06 -4.22
N PRO A 343 8.51 -14.63 -3.13
CA PRO A 343 9.64 -15.53 -3.22
C PRO A 343 9.34 -16.86 -3.93
N PHE A 344 8.07 -17.16 -4.19
CA PHE A 344 7.63 -18.38 -4.89
C PHE A 344 7.32 -18.16 -6.36
N CYS A 345 7.67 -17.01 -6.94
CA CYS A 345 7.30 -16.64 -8.30
C CYS A 345 7.83 -17.63 -9.36
N ASP A 346 8.96 -18.26 -9.12
CA ASP A 346 9.55 -19.22 -10.05
C ASP A 346 8.73 -20.52 -10.16
N ALA A 347 8.02 -20.91 -9.10
CA ALA A 347 7.12 -22.06 -9.16
C ALA A 347 5.99 -21.84 -10.18
N LEU A 348 5.35 -20.66 -10.14
CA LEU A 348 4.29 -20.33 -11.11
C LEU A 348 4.84 -20.13 -12.54
N ARG A 349 6.05 -19.54 -12.68
CA ARG A 349 6.72 -19.40 -13.97
C ARG A 349 7.01 -20.77 -14.62
N LYS A 350 7.43 -21.74 -13.80
CA LYS A 350 7.70 -23.12 -14.28
C LYS A 350 6.42 -23.88 -14.63
N MET A 351 5.24 -23.50 -14.12
CA MET A 351 3.96 -24.02 -14.61
C MET A 351 3.67 -23.53 -16.04
N ASP A 352 4.15 -22.31 -16.39
CA ASP A 352 4.05 -21.81 -17.75
C ASP A 352 5.11 -22.42 -18.67
N ASP A 353 6.38 -22.30 -18.28
CA ASP A 353 7.51 -22.87 -19.01
C ASP A 353 8.44 -23.60 -18.04
N PRO A 354 8.44 -24.96 -18.04
CA PRO A 354 9.29 -25.76 -17.18
C PRO A 354 10.80 -25.52 -17.39
N THR A 355 11.18 -24.96 -18.53
CA THR A 355 12.60 -24.68 -18.87
C THR A 355 13.07 -23.30 -18.35
N SER A 356 12.15 -22.49 -17.82
CA SER A 356 12.47 -21.16 -17.29
C SER A 356 13.51 -21.23 -16.17
N ALA A 357 14.57 -20.44 -16.30
CA ALA A 357 15.57 -20.29 -15.25
C ALA A 357 14.97 -19.56 -14.03
N ASP A 358 15.47 -19.90 -12.82
CA ASP A 358 15.10 -19.21 -11.61
C ASP A 358 15.61 -17.75 -11.65
N ILE A 359 14.73 -16.80 -11.29
CA ILE A 359 15.06 -15.37 -11.21
C ILE A 359 15.13 -14.87 -9.76
N VAL A 360 14.61 -15.65 -8.80
CA VAL A 360 14.60 -15.31 -7.39
C VAL A 360 15.47 -16.24 -6.59
N SER A 361 16.39 -15.69 -5.82
CA SER A 361 17.13 -16.42 -4.78
C SER A 361 16.56 -16.01 -3.41
N PRO A 362 15.64 -16.79 -2.84
CA PRO A 362 15.01 -16.44 -1.56
C PRO A 362 16.03 -16.42 -0.43
N SER A 363 15.92 -15.43 0.45
CA SER A 363 16.64 -15.43 1.72
C SER A 363 15.66 -15.38 2.88
N SER A 364 16.03 -15.95 4.01
CA SER A 364 15.24 -15.87 5.24
C SER A 364 15.93 -14.93 6.23
N GLY A 365 15.12 -14.21 7.00
CA GLY A 365 15.57 -13.34 8.07
C GLY A 365 14.55 -13.33 9.20
N VAL A 366 15.02 -12.95 10.40
CA VAL A 366 14.16 -12.69 11.58
C VAL A 366 14.08 -11.17 11.77
N HIS A 367 12.87 -10.67 11.92
CA HIS A 367 12.59 -9.25 12.14
C HIS A 367 11.84 -9.05 13.45
#